data_8de3c4aa43bb00d3b018262b531c4d31
#
_entry.id   8de3c4aa43bb00d3b018262b531c4d31
#
_cell.length_a   1.000
_cell.length_b   1.000
_cell.length_c   1.000
_cell.angle_alpha   90.00
_cell.angle_beta   90.00
_cell.angle_gamma   90.00
#
_symmetry.space_group_name_H-M   'P 1'
#
loop_
_entity.id
_entity.type
_entity.pdbx_description
1 polymer ?
#
loop_
_entity_poly.entity_id
_entity_poly.type
_entity_poly.pdbx_seq_one_letter_code
_entity_poly.pdbx_strand_id
1 'polypeptide(L)'
;MKFPALLVAFFVSLPLFAQDSGDSAFLMARDAFRAGNRVKLDRAAEQIGNHELAPYVESYQLRMAMDQGDTLAPRAFFERFDRAYVAEKLRADWIRWLGKRGNWAEIVVEYP
;
A
#
# COMPACT_ATOMS: atom_id res chain seq x y z
N MET A 1 -3.44 -45.55 18.24
CA MET A 1 -3.33 -44.76 19.46
C MET A 1 -2.38 -43.56 19.34
N LYS A 2 -1.61 -43.47 18.27
CA LYS A 2 -0.69 -42.36 18.06
C LYS A 2 -1.26 -41.27 17.19
N PHE A 3 -2.43 -41.48 16.59
CA PHE A 3 -3.04 -40.60 15.64
C PHE A 3 -3.56 -39.27 16.20
N PRO A 4 -4.11 -39.18 17.42
CA PRO A 4 -4.63 -37.93 17.93
C PRO A 4 -3.60 -36.81 18.10
N ALA A 5 -2.36 -37.20 18.42
CA ALA A 5 -1.29 -36.21 18.63
C ALA A 5 -0.90 -35.49 17.35
N LEU A 6 -0.94 -36.17 16.22
CA LEU A 6 -0.61 -35.59 14.91
C LEU A 6 -1.65 -34.55 14.45
N LEU A 7 -2.93 -34.82 14.77
CA LEU A 7 -4.02 -33.89 14.42
C LEU A 7 -3.91 -32.59 15.18
N VAL A 8 -3.52 -32.63 16.44
CA VAL A 8 -3.37 -31.42 17.26
C VAL A 8 -2.27 -30.50 16.71
N ALA A 9 -1.15 -31.09 16.28
CA ALA A 9 -0.05 -30.31 15.71
C ALA A 9 -0.46 -29.61 14.41
N PHE A 10 -1.31 -30.26 13.61
CA PHE A 10 -1.79 -29.68 12.36
C PHE A 10 -2.67 -28.43 12.59
N PHE A 11 -3.51 -28.43 13.60
CA PHE A 11 -4.37 -27.28 13.93
C PHE A 11 -3.58 -26.06 14.37
N VAL A 12 -2.46 -26.25 15.04
CA VAL A 12 -1.64 -25.14 15.55
C VAL A 12 -1.02 -24.34 14.42
N SER A 13 -0.74 -24.94 13.27
CA SER A 13 -0.11 -24.24 12.15
C SER A 13 -1.06 -23.38 11.33
N LEU A 14 -2.38 -23.59 11.40
CA LEU A 14 -3.36 -22.85 10.59
C LEU A 14 -3.39 -21.34 10.86
N PRO A 15 -3.37 -20.84 12.11
CA PRO A 15 -3.36 -19.39 12.36
C PRO A 15 -2.14 -18.69 11.79
N LEU A 16 -0.99 -19.34 11.78
CA LEU A 16 0.23 -18.79 11.22
C LEU A 16 0.11 -18.59 9.71
N PHE A 17 -0.55 -19.51 9.03
CA PHE A 17 -0.80 -19.39 7.59
C PHE A 17 -1.62 -18.17 7.23
N ALA A 18 -2.65 -17.85 7.99
CA ALA A 18 -3.52 -16.71 7.74
C ALA A 18 -2.76 -15.37 7.90
N GLN A 19 -1.86 -15.28 8.88
CA GLN A 19 -1.04 -14.09 9.09
C GLN A 19 -0.01 -13.90 7.97
N ASP A 20 0.61 -14.99 7.53
CA ASP A 20 1.63 -14.96 6.50
C ASP A 20 1.08 -14.49 5.14
N SER A 21 -0.19 -14.75 4.85
CA SER A 21 -0.76 -14.36 3.56
C SER A 21 -0.86 -12.83 3.40
N GLY A 22 -1.16 -12.10 4.48
CA GLY A 22 -1.17 -10.65 4.46
C GLY A 22 0.22 -10.05 4.29
N ASP A 23 1.19 -10.60 5.01
CA ASP A 23 2.58 -10.17 4.90
C ASP A 23 3.14 -10.50 3.52
N SER A 24 2.80 -11.65 2.96
CA SER A 24 3.21 -12.04 1.62
C SER A 24 2.64 -11.09 0.55
N ALA A 25 1.38 -10.70 0.70
CA ALA A 25 0.76 -9.73 -0.21
C ALA A 25 1.46 -8.38 -0.15
N PHE A 26 1.84 -7.93 1.04
CA PHE A 26 2.58 -6.68 1.18
C PHE A 26 3.95 -6.75 0.49
N LEU A 27 4.69 -7.83 0.71
CA LEU A 27 6.00 -8.00 0.07
C LEU A 27 5.89 -8.06 -1.45
N MET A 28 4.85 -8.74 -1.95
CA MET A 28 4.58 -8.78 -3.38
C MET A 28 4.28 -7.38 -3.93
N ALA A 29 3.51 -6.57 -3.20
CA ALA A 29 3.20 -5.21 -3.59
C ALA A 29 4.47 -4.34 -3.65
N ARG A 30 5.32 -4.44 -2.64
CA ARG A 30 6.58 -3.71 -2.59
C ARG A 30 7.46 -4.06 -3.78
N ASP A 31 7.61 -5.34 -4.07
CA ASP A 31 8.45 -5.80 -5.17
C ASP A 31 7.87 -5.38 -6.53
N ALA A 32 6.54 -5.45 -6.68
CA ALA A 32 5.86 -5.00 -7.88
C ALA A 32 6.04 -3.50 -8.10
N PHE A 33 5.96 -2.71 -7.04
CA PHE A 33 6.18 -1.27 -7.10
C PHE A 33 7.60 -0.96 -7.56
N ARG A 34 8.60 -1.62 -6.97
CA ARG A 34 10.01 -1.43 -7.34
C ARG A 34 10.29 -1.81 -8.80
N ALA A 35 9.59 -2.82 -9.29
CA ALA A 35 9.73 -3.28 -10.67
C ALA A 35 8.89 -2.49 -11.67
N GLY A 36 8.03 -1.58 -11.20
CA GLY A 36 7.12 -0.85 -12.07
C GLY A 36 6.01 -1.71 -12.65
N ASN A 37 5.68 -2.82 -12.00
CA ASN A 37 4.68 -3.77 -12.48
C ASN A 37 3.30 -3.47 -11.87
N ARG A 38 2.51 -2.68 -12.58
CA ARG A 38 1.21 -2.23 -12.11
C ARG A 38 0.21 -3.37 -11.94
N VAL A 39 0.19 -4.30 -12.86
CA VAL A 39 -0.76 -5.43 -12.81
C VAL A 39 -0.53 -6.26 -11.56
N LYS A 40 0.72 -6.58 -11.26
CA LYS A 40 1.09 -7.34 -10.07
C LYS A 40 0.79 -6.54 -8.79
N LEU A 41 1.03 -5.24 -8.81
CA LEU A 41 0.73 -4.37 -7.67
C LEU A 41 -0.78 -4.35 -7.38
N ASP A 42 -1.62 -4.19 -8.39
CA ASP A 42 -3.07 -4.18 -8.21
C ASP A 42 -3.57 -5.52 -7.70
N ARG A 43 -2.98 -6.62 -8.15
CA ARG A 43 -3.31 -7.96 -7.65
C ARG A 43 -2.96 -8.10 -6.17
N ALA A 44 -1.80 -7.61 -5.78
CA ALA A 44 -1.39 -7.61 -4.37
C ALA A 44 -2.33 -6.77 -3.52
N ALA A 45 -2.80 -5.65 -4.04
CA ALA A 45 -3.75 -4.78 -3.35
C ALA A 45 -5.08 -5.49 -3.08
N GLU A 46 -5.56 -6.30 -4.03
CA GLU A 46 -6.75 -7.10 -3.81
C GLU A 46 -6.53 -8.17 -2.74
N GLN A 47 -5.38 -8.82 -2.74
CA GLN A 47 -5.07 -9.88 -1.79
C GLN A 47 -4.90 -9.37 -0.37
N ILE A 48 -4.36 -8.17 -0.19
CA ILE A 48 -4.09 -7.65 1.15
C ILE A 48 -5.38 -7.25 1.88
N GLY A 49 -6.43 -6.86 1.16
CA GLY A 49 -7.74 -6.53 1.72
C GLY A 49 -7.65 -5.46 2.82
N ASN A 50 -8.15 -5.79 4.02
CA ASN A 50 -8.20 -4.88 5.17
C ASN A 50 -7.02 -5.02 6.12
N HIS A 51 -5.93 -5.63 5.68
CA HIS A 51 -4.72 -5.75 6.49
C HIS A 51 -4.21 -4.37 6.92
N GLU A 52 -3.56 -4.27 8.08
CA GLU A 52 -3.08 -2.98 8.58
C GLU A 52 -2.02 -2.32 7.70
N LEU A 53 -1.37 -3.09 6.82
CA LEU A 53 -0.42 -2.54 5.84
C LEU A 53 -1.09 -2.13 4.51
N ALA A 54 -2.40 -2.31 4.37
CA ALA A 54 -3.12 -1.94 3.15
C ALA A 54 -2.92 -0.48 2.74
N PRO A 55 -2.89 0.52 3.66
CA PRO A 55 -2.62 1.91 3.26
C PRO A 55 -1.28 2.10 2.57
N TYR A 56 -0.26 1.32 2.94
CA TYR A 56 1.05 1.37 2.28
C TYR A 56 0.97 0.86 0.85
N VAL A 57 0.20 -0.21 0.60
CA VAL A 57 0.00 -0.73 -0.75
C VAL A 57 -0.75 0.28 -1.60
N GLU A 58 -1.77 0.91 -1.06
CA GLU A 58 -2.49 1.98 -1.76
C GLU A 58 -1.56 3.15 -2.09
N SER A 59 -0.63 3.50 -1.19
CA SER A 59 0.35 4.55 -1.48
C SER A 59 1.27 4.20 -2.64
N TYR A 60 1.63 2.92 -2.80
CA TYR A 60 2.40 2.47 -3.97
C TYR A 60 1.60 2.66 -5.26
N GLN A 61 0.32 2.31 -5.24
CA GLN A 61 -0.55 2.50 -6.40
C GLN A 61 -0.65 3.98 -6.78
N LEU A 62 -0.79 4.85 -5.79
CA LEU A 62 -0.88 6.29 -6.00
C LEU A 62 0.43 6.87 -6.53
N ARG A 63 1.57 6.37 -6.09
CA ARG A 63 2.86 6.81 -6.62
C ARG A 63 3.01 6.49 -8.10
N MET A 64 2.54 5.33 -8.53
CA MET A 64 2.51 5.00 -9.95
C MET A 64 1.55 5.92 -10.73
N ALA A 65 0.37 6.19 -10.16
CA ALA A 65 -0.60 7.08 -10.79
C ALA A 65 -0.09 8.52 -10.91
N MET A 66 0.71 8.98 -9.97
CA MET A 66 1.31 10.31 -10.02
C MET A 66 2.15 10.50 -11.27
N ASP A 67 2.87 9.49 -11.69
CA ASP A 67 3.66 9.56 -12.92
C ASP A 67 2.79 9.78 -14.16
N GLN A 68 1.51 9.47 -14.07
CA GLN A 68 0.52 9.69 -15.13
C GLN A 68 -0.23 11.02 -15.00
N GLY A 69 0.10 11.80 -13.96
CA GLY A 69 -0.50 13.12 -13.76
C GLY A 69 -1.86 13.13 -13.07
N ASP A 70 -2.24 12.01 -12.42
CA ASP A 70 -3.50 11.91 -11.68
C ASP A 70 -3.37 12.59 -10.31
N THR A 71 -4.01 13.74 -10.13
CA THR A 71 -3.94 14.51 -8.89
C THR A 71 -5.12 14.28 -7.94
N LEU A 72 -6.19 13.64 -8.39
CA LEU A 72 -7.39 13.43 -7.57
C LEU A 72 -7.22 12.30 -6.57
N ALA A 73 -6.60 11.20 -7.00
CA ALA A 73 -6.43 10.03 -6.16
C ALA A 73 -5.59 10.32 -4.89
N PRO A 74 -4.45 11.04 -4.96
CA PRO A 74 -3.71 11.39 -3.76
C PRO A 74 -4.52 12.22 -2.76
N ARG A 75 -5.34 13.15 -3.21
CA ARG A 75 -6.15 13.97 -2.30
C ARG A 75 -7.13 13.13 -1.51
N ALA A 76 -7.83 12.20 -2.13
CA ALA A 76 -8.76 11.31 -1.45
C ALA A 76 -8.05 10.47 -0.39
N PHE A 77 -6.86 10.00 -0.69
CA PHE A 77 -6.03 9.25 0.25
C PHE A 77 -5.66 10.12 1.46
N PHE A 78 -5.24 11.36 1.23
CA PHE A 78 -4.86 12.28 2.31
C PHE A 78 -6.03 12.57 3.24
N GLU A 79 -7.24 12.67 2.71
CA GLU A 79 -8.44 12.90 3.51
C GLU A 79 -8.76 11.70 4.39
N ARG A 80 -8.65 10.48 3.85
CA ARG A 80 -8.96 9.25 4.60
C ARG A 80 -7.93 8.93 5.68
N PHE A 81 -6.67 9.26 5.44
CA PHE A 81 -5.58 8.90 6.34
C PHE A 81 -4.88 10.13 6.89
N ASP A 82 -5.64 11.16 7.21
CA ASP A 82 -5.12 12.42 7.73
C ASP A 82 -4.21 12.17 8.94
N ARG A 83 -3.03 12.80 8.92
CA ARG A 83 -1.99 12.68 9.95
C ARG A 83 -1.34 11.30 10.09
N ALA A 84 -1.75 10.30 9.35
CA ALA A 84 -1.04 9.03 9.33
C ALA A 84 0.34 9.21 8.68
N TYR A 85 1.32 8.48 9.19
CA TYR A 85 2.69 8.57 8.69
C TYR A 85 2.78 8.31 7.18
N VAL A 86 2.05 7.28 6.70
CA VAL A 86 2.05 6.93 5.28
C VAL A 86 1.51 8.07 4.42
N ALA A 87 0.49 8.78 4.88
CA ALA A 87 -0.08 9.91 4.17
C ALA A 87 0.87 11.10 4.15
N GLU A 88 1.50 11.40 5.27
CA GLU A 88 2.46 12.51 5.36
C GLU A 88 3.67 12.28 4.45
N LYS A 89 4.16 11.07 4.41
CA LYS A 89 5.28 10.72 3.54
C LYS A 89 4.90 10.84 2.06
N LEU A 90 3.73 10.35 1.68
CA LEU A 90 3.25 10.46 0.31
C LEU A 90 3.02 11.93 -0.08
N ARG A 91 2.47 12.73 0.83
CA ARG A 91 2.26 14.16 0.59
C ARG A 91 3.57 14.88 0.31
N ALA A 92 4.62 14.59 1.09
CA ALA A 92 5.92 15.20 0.88
C ALA A 92 6.49 14.86 -0.49
N ASP A 93 6.38 13.59 -0.89
CA ASP A 93 6.85 13.15 -2.20
C ASP A 93 6.01 13.75 -3.34
N TRP A 94 4.71 13.88 -3.15
CA TRP A 94 3.82 14.49 -4.12
C TRP A 94 4.15 15.96 -4.33
N ILE A 95 4.44 16.69 -3.26
CA ILE A 95 4.82 18.10 -3.36
C ILE A 95 6.13 18.26 -4.14
N ARG A 96 7.10 17.40 -3.90
CA ARG A 96 8.34 17.41 -4.68
C ARG A 96 8.07 17.13 -6.16
N TRP A 97 7.18 16.19 -6.43
CA TRP A 97 6.80 15.83 -7.80
C TRP A 97 6.12 17.03 -8.50
N LEU A 98 5.21 17.71 -7.81
CA LEU A 98 4.57 18.91 -8.34
C LEU A 98 5.59 20.02 -8.60
N GLY A 99 6.54 20.20 -7.70
CA GLY A 99 7.60 21.20 -7.86
C GLY A 99 8.47 20.94 -9.08
N LYS A 100 8.82 19.69 -9.34
CA LYS A 100 9.60 19.31 -10.52
C LYS A 100 8.86 19.60 -11.82
N ARG A 101 7.54 19.55 -11.80
CA ARG A 101 6.70 19.84 -12.96
C ARG A 101 6.30 21.31 -13.05
N GLY A 102 6.71 22.13 -12.09
CA GLY A 102 6.38 23.54 -12.05
C GLY A 102 4.91 23.83 -11.73
N ASN A 103 4.21 22.88 -11.11
CA ASN A 103 2.80 23.04 -10.77
C ASN A 103 2.65 23.70 -9.39
N TRP A 104 3.00 24.99 -9.33
CA TRP A 104 3.02 25.75 -8.09
C TRP A 104 1.62 26.01 -7.53
N ALA A 105 0.62 26.10 -8.40
CA ALA A 105 -0.76 26.30 -7.97
C ALA A 105 -1.26 25.15 -7.09
N GLU A 106 -0.94 23.91 -7.45
CA GLU A 106 -1.31 22.76 -6.65
C GLU A 106 -0.56 22.71 -5.32
N ILE A 107 0.71 23.13 -5.30
CA ILE A 107 1.49 23.19 -4.06
C ILE A 107 0.85 24.14 -3.06
N VAL A 108 0.37 25.29 -3.51
CA VAL A 108 -0.29 26.27 -2.64
C VAL A 108 -1.57 25.69 -2.02
N VAL A 109 -2.29 24.84 -2.74
CA VAL A 109 -3.48 24.17 -2.22
C VAL A 109 -3.11 23.20 -1.08
N GLU A 110 -1.98 22.50 -1.21
CA GLU A 110 -1.54 21.53 -0.19
C GLU A 110 -0.94 22.21 1.06
N TYR A 111 -0.38 23.41 0.91
CA TYR A 111 0.16 24.21 2.00
C TYR A 111 -0.57 25.55 2.05
N PRO A 112 -1.76 25.58 2.66
CA PRO A 112 -2.49 26.83 2.80
C PRO A 112 -1.82 27.85 3.72
#